data_af224a035e2a62fbb67490f244ad96bd
#
_entry.id   af224a035e2a62fbb67490f244ad96bd
#
_cell.length_a   1.000
_cell.length_b   1.000
_cell.length_c   1.000
_cell.angle_alpha   90.00
_cell.angle_beta   90.00
_cell.angle_gamma   90.00
#
_symmetry.space_group_name_H-M   'P 1'
#
loop_
_entity.id
_entity.type
_entity.pdbx_description
1 polymer ?
#
loop_
_entity_poly.entity_id
_entity_poly.type
_entity_poly.pdbx_seq_one_letter_code
_entity_poly.pdbx_strand_id
1 'polypeptide(L)'
;MEDCIFCKIVKGEAPCHKIWEDNNHIAFLSIFPNTEGFSVVIPKKHYPSYAFNASDEVLCELTLASKKVGKLLDAKLNDVGRCGFIFEGFGVDHLHAKLFPMHGTNIPEWKPIKSNNRVYFEKYDGYISSHDFERADDEKLAALAKKIRE
;
A
#
# COMPACT_ATOMS: atom_id res chain seq x y z
N MET A 1 -7.38 -7.28 -19.44
CA MET A 1 -6.25 -7.92 -18.73
C MET A 1 -4.89 -7.56 -19.34
N GLU A 2 -4.75 -7.39 -20.65
CA GLU A 2 -3.47 -7.05 -21.30
C GLU A 2 -2.91 -5.68 -20.90
N ASP A 3 -3.74 -4.71 -20.54
CA ASP A 3 -3.32 -3.36 -20.19
C ASP A 3 -3.17 -3.08 -18.69
N CYS A 4 -3.39 -4.06 -17.82
CA CYS A 4 -3.26 -3.85 -16.38
C CYS A 4 -1.78 -3.71 -15.98
N ILE A 5 -1.40 -2.54 -15.43
CA ILE A 5 -0.01 -2.27 -15.01
C ILE A 5 0.45 -3.24 -13.92
N PHE A 6 -0.43 -3.65 -13.00
CA PHE A 6 -0.07 -4.60 -11.95
C PHE A 6 0.17 -6.01 -12.50
N CYS A 7 -0.58 -6.43 -13.52
CA CYS A 7 -0.29 -7.68 -14.23
C CYS A 7 1.07 -7.63 -14.94
N LYS A 8 1.43 -6.49 -15.53
CA LYS A 8 2.75 -6.28 -16.15
C LYS A 8 3.88 -6.33 -15.12
N ILE A 9 3.67 -5.76 -13.93
CA ILE A 9 4.64 -5.85 -12.80
C ILE A 9 4.85 -7.31 -12.39
N VAL A 10 3.77 -8.06 -12.20
CA VAL A 10 3.84 -9.50 -11.83
C VAL A 10 4.62 -10.32 -12.86
N LYS A 11 4.48 -10.01 -14.15
CA LYS A 11 5.19 -10.68 -15.24
C LYS A 11 6.64 -10.19 -15.45
N GLY A 12 7.04 -9.12 -14.77
CA GLY A 12 8.34 -8.47 -14.97
C GLY A 12 8.42 -7.62 -16.24
N GLU A 13 7.29 -7.31 -16.86
CA GLU A 13 7.17 -6.46 -18.04
C GLU A 13 7.16 -4.96 -17.70
N ALA A 14 6.92 -4.62 -16.43
CA ALA A 14 6.99 -3.27 -15.92
C ALA A 14 7.83 -3.22 -14.64
N PRO A 15 8.62 -2.15 -14.42
CA PRO A 15 9.45 -2.02 -13.23
C PRO A 15 8.60 -1.74 -11.98
N CYS A 16 9.09 -2.18 -10.81
CA CYS A 16 8.55 -1.79 -9.52
C CYS A 16 9.65 -1.78 -8.45
N HIS A 17 9.42 -1.05 -7.37
CA HIS A 17 10.29 -1.06 -6.18
C HIS A 17 9.75 -2.09 -5.17
N LYS A 18 10.01 -3.36 -5.48
CA LYS A 18 9.53 -4.50 -4.66
C LYS A 18 10.12 -4.48 -3.26
N ILE A 19 9.27 -4.66 -2.25
CA ILE A 19 9.64 -4.75 -0.84
C ILE A 19 9.37 -6.12 -0.22
N TRP A 20 8.41 -6.88 -0.77
CA TRP A 20 8.05 -8.20 -0.27
C TRP A 20 7.36 -9.03 -1.36
N GLU A 21 7.44 -10.35 -1.25
CA GLU A 21 6.79 -11.30 -2.17
C GLU A 21 6.63 -12.66 -1.51
N ASP A 22 5.53 -13.34 -1.82
CA ASP A 22 5.34 -14.76 -1.59
C ASP A 22 4.88 -15.48 -2.89
N ASN A 23 4.40 -16.71 -2.79
CA ASN A 23 3.95 -17.44 -3.97
C ASN A 23 2.76 -16.79 -4.67
N ASN A 24 1.85 -16.15 -3.92
CA ASN A 24 0.57 -15.66 -4.40
C ASN A 24 0.46 -14.13 -4.46
N HIS A 25 1.35 -13.40 -3.76
CA HIS A 25 1.27 -11.95 -3.61
C HIS A 25 2.61 -11.28 -3.83
N ILE A 26 2.57 -9.99 -4.16
CA ILE A 26 3.73 -9.11 -4.26
C ILE A 26 3.38 -7.75 -3.65
N ALA A 27 4.36 -7.13 -2.98
CA ALA A 27 4.25 -5.78 -2.44
C ALA A 27 5.38 -4.91 -2.97
N PHE A 28 5.04 -3.67 -3.31
CA PHE A 28 5.98 -2.68 -3.83
C PHE A 28 5.61 -1.27 -3.37
N LEU A 29 6.59 -0.36 -3.39
CA LEU A 29 6.37 1.03 -3.08
C LEU A 29 5.58 1.73 -4.20
N SER A 30 4.63 2.58 -3.82
CA SER A 30 3.99 3.50 -4.76
C SER A 30 5.02 4.46 -5.33
N ILE A 31 4.97 4.69 -6.63
CA ILE A 31 5.78 5.73 -7.30
C ILE A 31 5.17 7.13 -7.18
N PHE A 32 3.96 7.25 -6.64
CA PHE A 32 3.26 8.49 -6.32
C PHE A 32 2.88 8.53 -4.82
N PRO A 33 3.86 8.46 -3.90
CA PRO A 33 3.57 8.35 -2.49
C PRO A 33 3.13 9.69 -1.90
N ASN A 34 2.07 9.68 -1.11
CA ASN A 34 1.69 10.83 -0.28
C ASN A 34 2.36 10.80 1.11
N THR A 35 3.08 9.72 1.42
CA THR A 35 3.91 9.57 2.63
C THR A 35 5.03 8.57 2.35
N GLU A 36 6.16 8.69 3.04
CA GLU A 36 7.28 7.77 2.85
C GLU A 36 6.88 6.33 3.21
N GLY A 37 7.18 5.39 2.32
CA GLY A 37 6.86 3.97 2.52
C GLY A 37 5.43 3.59 2.12
N PHE A 38 4.64 4.51 1.52
CA PHE A 38 3.36 4.14 0.96
C PHE A 38 3.53 2.94 0.02
N SER A 39 2.89 1.84 0.34
CA SER A 39 3.05 0.55 -0.32
C SER A 39 1.74 0.01 -0.84
N VAL A 40 1.85 -0.78 -1.90
CA VAL A 40 0.73 -1.50 -2.51
C VAL A 40 1.00 -3.00 -2.39
N VAL A 41 -0.01 -3.76 -1.97
CA VAL A 41 0.03 -5.23 -1.92
C VAL A 41 -1.03 -5.77 -2.86
N ILE A 42 -0.64 -6.67 -3.76
CA ILE A 42 -1.55 -7.25 -4.76
C ILE A 42 -1.46 -8.79 -4.76
N PRO A 43 -2.54 -9.49 -5.08
CA PRO A 43 -2.44 -10.86 -5.54
C PRO A 43 -1.77 -10.90 -6.92
N LYS A 44 -0.94 -11.92 -7.19
CA LYS A 44 -0.33 -12.10 -8.51
C LYS A 44 -1.35 -12.45 -9.58
N LYS A 45 -2.41 -13.15 -9.20
CA LYS A 45 -3.57 -13.38 -10.06
C LYS A 45 -4.43 -12.13 -10.14
N HIS A 46 -4.87 -11.79 -11.33
CA HIS A 46 -5.76 -10.65 -11.54
C HIS A 46 -7.16 -10.92 -10.98
N TYR A 47 -7.65 -9.99 -10.18
CA TYR A 47 -9.04 -9.89 -9.72
C TYR A 47 -9.50 -8.44 -9.89
N PRO A 48 -10.79 -8.18 -10.19
CA PRO A 48 -11.34 -6.82 -10.21
C PRO A 48 -11.08 -6.09 -8.89
N SER A 49 -10.90 -4.79 -8.95
CA SER A 49 -10.39 -3.98 -7.84
C SER A 49 -11.31 -3.83 -6.63
N TYR A 50 -12.63 -3.99 -6.82
CA TYR A 50 -13.57 -3.77 -5.74
C TYR A 50 -13.57 -4.95 -4.75
N ALA A 51 -13.04 -4.72 -3.57
CA ALA A 51 -12.79 -5.76 -2.57
C ALA A 51 -14.04 -6.53 -2.15
N PHE A 52 -15.21 -5.89 -2.09
CA PHE A 52 -16.46 -6.56 -1.71
C PHE A 52 -17.03 -7.51 -2.75
N ASN A 53 -16.51 -7.48 -3.98
CA ASN A 53 -16.82 -8.45 -5.02
C ASN A 53 -15.84 -9.64 -5.06
N ALA A 54 -14.74 -9.58 -4.29
CA ALA A 54 -13.82 -10.69 -4.17
C ALA A 54 -14.41 -11.80 -3.30
N SER A 55 -13.98 -13.06 -3.51
CA SER A 55 -14.32 -14.13 -2.59
C SER A 55 -13.66 -13.93 -1.22
N ASP A 56 -14.29 -14.46 -0.17
CA ASP A 56 -13.75 -14.39 1.20
C ASP A 56 -12.33 -14.93 1.28
N GLU A 57 -12.03 -16.02 0.58
CA GLU A 57 -10.69 -16.63 0.52
C GLU A 57 -9.66 -15.65 -0.04
N VAL A 58 -9.92 -15.06 -1.20
CA VAL A 58 -9.02 -14.10 -1.85
C VAL A 58 -8.80 -12.86 -0.98
N LEU A 59 -9.87 -12.35 -0.36
CA LEU A 59 -9.79 -11.18 0.51
C LEU A 59 -9.04 -11.49 1.81
N CYS A 60 -9.26 -12.67 2.40
CA CYS A 60 -8.52 -13.13 3.58
C CYS A 60 -7.01 -13.29 3.27
N GLU A 61 -6.66 -13.94 2.17
CA GLU A 61 -5.27 -14.13 1.77
C GLU A 61 -4.55 -12.79 1.55
N LEU A 62 -5.18 -11.84 0.84
CA LEU A 62 -4.63 -10.51 0.63
C LEU A 62 -4.50 -9.72 1.94
N THR A 63 -5.47 -9.86 2.85
CA THR A 63 -5.41 -9.24 4.19
C THR A 63 -4.23 -9.78 5.01
N LEU A 64 -4.00 -11.10 4.99
CA LEU A 64 -2.88 -11.73 5.68
C LEU A 64 -1.54 -11.35 5.06
N ALA A 65 -1.44 -11.25 3.74
CA ALA A 65 -0.26 -10.74 3.04
C ALA A 65 0.01 -9.28 3.45
N SER A 66 -1.02 -8.44 3.45
CA SER A 66 -0.92 -7.04 3.88
C SER A 66 -0.48 -6.89 5.34
N LYS A 67 -0.94 -7.78 6.24
CA LYS A 67 -0.47 -7.81 7.63
C LYS A 67 1.04 -8.09 7.73
N LYS A 68 1.58 -8.99 6.90
CA LYS A 68 3.02 -9.28 6.87
C LYS A 68 3.81 -8.06 6.40
N VAL A 69 3.34 -7.40 5.34
CA VAL A 69 3.98 -6.19 4.81
C VAL A 69 3.88 -5.02 5.80
N GLY A 70 2.74 -4.81 6.45
CA GLY A 70 2.58 -3.78 7.48
C GLY A 70 3.58 -3.97 8.63
N LYS A 71 3.74 -5.21 9.12
CA LYS A 71 4.77 -5.50 10.15
C LYS A 71 6.19 -5.25 9.67
N LEU A 72 6.47 -5.49 8.39
CA LEU A 72 7.77 -5.19 7.79
C LEU A 72 8.02 -3.67 7.78
N LEU A 73 7.03 -2.88 7.39
CA LEU A 73 7.10 -1.41 7.41
C LEU A 73 7.31 -0.87 8.84
N ASP A 74 6.54 -1.35 9.81
CA ASP A 74 6.68 -0.98 11.23
C ASP A 74 8.11 -1.29 11.76
N ALA A 75 8.70 -2.41 11.35
CA ALA A 75 10.03 -2.81 11.79
C ALA A 75 11.17 -2.02 11.13
N LYS A 76 10.95 -1.50 9.91
CA LYS A 76 12.01 -0.87 9.11
C LYS A 76 11.94 0.67 9.09
N LEU A 77 10.83 1.26 9.48
CA LEU A 77 10.63 2.70 9.58
C LEU A 77 10.59 3.10 11.06
N ASN A 78 11.68 3.68 11.56
CA ASN A 78 11.94 3.85 13.00
C ASN A 78 10.90 4.68 13.76
N ASP A 79 10.22 5.62 13.09
CA ASP A 79 9.21 6.51 13.69
C ASP A 79 7.79 6.02 13.47
N VAL A 80 7.62 4.87 12.80
CA VAL A 80 6.31 4.27 12.49
C VAL A 80 6.00 3.19 13.53
N GLY A 81 4.97 3.42 14.32
CA GLY A 81 4.42 2.43 15.25
C GLY A 81 3.10 1.84 14.75
N ARG A 82 2.62 2.30 13.59
CA ARG A 82 1.33 1.89 13.04
C ARG A 82 1.22 2.22 11.56
N CYS A 83 0.66 1.29 10.78
CA CYS A 83 0.28 1.52 9.39
C CYS A 83 -1.25 1.59 9.24
N GLY A 84 -1.73 2.57 8.47
CA GLY A 84 -3.08 2.57 7.92
C GLY A 84 -3.19 1.55 6.79
N PHE A 85 -4.39 1.00 6.58
CA PHE A 85 -4.61 -0.07 5.63
C PHE A 85 -6.00 0.06 5.02
N ILE A 86 -6.10 0.15 3.70
CA ILE A 86 -7.36 0.35 2.99
C ILE A 86 -7.44 -0.46 1.69
N PHE A 87 -8.68 -0.82 1.33
CA PHE A 87 -9.07 -1.35 0.01
C PHE A 87 -10.02 -0.34 -0.64
N GLU A 88 -9.54 0.51 -1.49
CA GLU A 88 -10.38 1.53 -2.12
C GLU A 88 -10.60 1.25 -3.62
N GLY A 89 -9.59 0.79 -4.33
CA GLY A 89 -9.74 0.21 -5.67
C GLY A 89 -9.99 1.17 -6.84
N PHE A 90 -9.82 2.50 -6.68
CA PHE A 90 -10.11 3.45 -7.75
C PHE A 90 -8.95 3.72 -8.73
N GLY A 91 -7.71 3.47 -8.34
CA GLY A 91 -6.56 3.82 -9.17
C GLY A 91 -6.29 2.83 -10.31
N VAL A 92 -6.33 1.54 -10.01
CA VAL A 92 -6.04 0.45 -10.95
C VAL A 92 -7.07 -0.66 -10.76
N ASP A 93 -7.69 -1.12 -11.84
CA ASP A 93 -8.62 -2.26 -11.79
C ASP A 93 -7.86 -3.59 -11.66
N HIS A 94 -7.32 -3.81 -10.51
CA HIS A 94 -6.69 -5.02 -10.00
C HIS A 94 -6.78 -4.94 -8.48
N LEU A 95 -7.33 -5.95 -7.83
CA LEU A 95 -7.51 -5.98 -6.38
C LEU A 95 -6.19 -5.66 -5.67
N HIS A 96 -6.22 -4.68 -4.79
CA HIS A 96 -5.03 -4.27 -4.06
C HIS A 96 -5.36 -3.65 -2.71
N ALA A 97 -4.45 -3.81 -1.78
CA ALA A 97 -4.41 -3.09 -0.52
C ALA A 97 -3.40 -1.96 -0.61
N LYS A 98 -3.73 -0.81 -0.04
CA LYS A 98 -2.82 0.31 0.18
C LYS A 98 -2.43 0.38 1.65
N LEU A 99 -1.14 0.48 1.93
CA LEU A 99 -0.57 0.60 3.27
C LEU A 99 0.10 1.95 3.42
N PHE A 100 -0.31 2.69 4.44
CA PHE A 100 0.20 4.03 4.75
C PHE A 100 0.93 4.00 6.09
N PRO A 101 2.28 4.03 6.11
CA PRO A 101 3.03 4.21 7.33
C PRO A 101 2.64 5.53 8.00
N MET A 102 2.22 5.48 9.25
CA MET A 102 1.82 6.65 10.01
C MET A 102 3.04 7.17 10.78
N HIS A 103 3.81 8.06 10.16
CA HIS A 103 5.02 8.63 10.73
C HIS A 103 4.75 9.40 12.03
N GLY A 104 5.68 9.32 12.98
CA GLY A 104 5.52 9.94 14.29
C GLY A 104 4.63 9.16 15.27
N THR A 105 4.23 7.93 14.93
CA THR A 105 3.36 7.11 15.80
C THR A 105 4.09 6.06 16.64
N ASN A 106 5.41 5.95 16.52
CA ASN A 106 6.22 5.09 17.39
C ASN A 106 6.46 5.78 18.74
N ILE A 107 5.45 5.77 19.59
CA ILE A 107 5.43 6.40 20.91
C ILE A 107 5.40 5.34 22.02
N PRO A 108 6.05 5.59 23.21
CA PRO A 108 6.16 4.59 24.28
C PRO A 108 4.81 4.10 24.82
N GLU A 109 3.82 4.99 24.89
CA GLU A 109 2.47 4.70 25.33
C GLU A 109 1.47 5.11 24.26
N TRP A 110 0.49 4.25 23.98
CA TRP A 110 -0.56 4.57 23.05
C TRP A 110 -1.34 5.81 23.48
N LYS A 111 -1.40 6.80 22.58
CA LYS A 111 -2.23 8.00 22.73
C LYS A 111 -2.94 8.28 21.41
N PRO A 112 -4.24 8.63 21.43
CA PRO A 112 -4.92 8.99 20.21
C PRO A 112 -4.37 10.28 19.64
N ILE A 113 -4.01 10.27 18.35
CA ILE A 113 -3.68 11.48 17.60
C ILE A 113 -4.96 11.97 16.96
N LYS A 114 -5.44 13.13 17.42
CA LYS A 114 -6.66 13.74 16.88
C LYS A 114 -6.32 14.56 15.65
N SER A 115 -7.07 14.35 14.57
CA SER A 115 -6.97 15.20 13.40
C SER A 115 -7.54 16.60 13.70
N ASN A 116 -6.84 17.63 13.21
CA ASN A 116 -7.34 19.00 13.18
C ASN A 116 -8.18 19.29 11.92
N ASN A 117 -8.26 18.34 11.00
CA ASN A 117 -9.10 18.46 9.83
C ASN A 117 -10.58 18.31 10.22
N ARG A 118 -11.40 19.33 9.87
CA ARG A 118 -12.83 19.44 10.19
C ARG A 118 -13.71 19.49 8.95
N VAL A 119 -13.18 19.08 7.80
CA VAL A 119 -13.91 19.11 6.53
C VAL A 119 -14.91 17.95 6.48
N TYR A 120 -16.16 18.27 6.13
CA TYR A 120 -17.18 17.29 5.76
C TYR A 120 -17.33 17.25 4.24
N PHE A 121 -17.38 16.07 3.67
CA PHE A 121 -17.47 15.86 2.22
C PHE A 121 -18.84 15.29 1.86
N GLU A 122 -19.59 15.96 0.99
CA GLU A 122 -20.87 15.47 0.47
C GLU A 122 -20.70 14.38 -0.60
N LYS A 123 -19.56 14.39 -1.29
CA LYS A 123 -19.20 13.43 -2.33
C LYS A 123 -17.76 12.98 -2.12
N TYR A 124 -17.45 11.75 -2.53
CA TYR A 124 -16.08 11.28 -2.51
C TYR A 124 -15.24 12.01 -3.56
N ASP A 125 -14.20 12.69 -3.11
CA ASP A 125 -13.22 13.40 -3.94
C ASP A 125 -11.77 13.12 -3.49
N GLY A 126 -11.54 11.95 -2.88
CA GLY A 126 -10.24 11.55 -2.35
C GLY A 126 -10.01 11.87 -0.88
N TYR A 127 -11.07 12.07 -0.08
CA TYR A 127 -10.94 12.37 1.36
C TYR A 127 -10.36 11.20 2.19
N ILE A 128 -10.48 9.97 1.75
CA ILE A 128 -9.64 8.89 2.27
C ILE A 128 -8.27 9.14 1.66
N SER A 129 -7.22 9.33 2.45
CA SER A 129 -5.86 9.67 2.01
C SER A 129 -5.24 8.64 1.05
N SER A 130 -5.94 8.39 -0.03
CA SER A 130 -5.63 7.47 -1.12
C SER A 130 -5.16 8.18 -2.37
N HIS A 131 -5.14 9.52 -2.34
CA HIS A 131 -4.70 10.33 -3.47
C HIS A 131 -3.20 10.16 -3.71
N ASP A 132 -2.84 10.20 -4.97
CA ASP A 132 -1.45 10.25 -5.38
C ASP A 132 -0.88 11.67 -5.16
N PHE A 133 0.42 11.73 -4.93
CA PHE A 133 1.20 12.96 -4.91
C PHE A 133 2.12 12.99 -6.14
N GLU A 134 3.14 13.83 -6.13
CA GLU A 134 4.12 13.90 -7.22
C GLU A 134 4.89 12.59 -7.36
N ARG A 135 5.34 12.29 -8.59
CA ARG A 135 6.15 11.10 -8.83
C ARG A 135 7.45 11.17 -8.04
N ALA A 136 7.73 10.15 -7.26
CA ALA A 136 8.94 10.07 -6.46
C ALA A 136 10.17 9.73 -7.32
N ASP A 137 11.33 10.07 -6.79
CA ASP A 137 12.63 9.74 -7.37
C ASP A 137 12.92 8.24 -7.26
N ASP A 138 13.28 7.60 -8.38
CA ASP A 138 13.48 6.14 -8.43
C ASP A 138 14.69 5.66 -7.61
N GLU A 139 15.75 6.46 -7.49
CA GLU A 139 16.93 6.09 -6.68
C GLU A 139 16.57 6.09 -5.19
N LYS A 140 15.79 7.08 -4.75
CA LYS A 140 15.28 7.12 -3.36
C LYS A 140 14.32 5.99 -3.07
N LEU A 141 13.42 5.65 -3.99
CA LEU A 141 12.53 4.51 -3.87
C LEU A 141 13.30 3.18 -3.82
N ALA A 142 14.31 3.00 -4.66
CA ALA A 142 15.15 1.82 -4.68
C ALA A 142 15.92 1.65 -3.35
N ALA A 143 16.50 2.74 -2.82
CA ALA A 143 17.19 2.73 -1.54
C ALA A 143 16.25 2.41 -0.39
N LEU A 144 15.05 3.00 -0.37
CA LEU A 144 14.03 2.72 0.64
C LEU A 144 13.54 1.27 0.55
N ALA A 145 13.26 0.78 -0.65
CA ALA A 145 12.84 -0.60 -0.87
C ALA A 145 13.90 -1.61 -0.40
N LYS A 146 15.18 -1.33 -0.66
CA LYS A 146 16.29 -2.14 -0.15
C LYS A 146 16.30 -2.16 1.38
N LYS A 147 16.24 -0.99 2.03
CA LYS A 147 16.19 -0.87 3.51
C LYS A 147 15.02 -1.65 4.12
N ILE A 148 13.86 -1.67 3.46
CA ILE A 148 12.67 -2.37 3.96
C ILE A 148 12.83 -3.90 3.83
N ARG A 149 13.47 -4.38 2.75
CA ARG A 149 13.67 -5.83 2.54
C ARG A 149 14.73 -6.45 3.46
N GLU A 150 15.77 -5.71 3.80
CA GLU A 150 16.92 -6.13 4.61
C GLU A 150 16.67 -5.91 6.10
#